data_32b145021ecfb51a4e250427d8c1585f
#
_entry.id   32b145021ecfb51a4e250427d8c1585f
#
_cell.length_a   1.000
_cell.length_b   1.000
_cell.length_c   1.000
_cell.angle_alpha   90.00
_cell.angle_beta   90.00
_cell.angle_gamma   90.00
#
_symmetry.space_group_name_H-M   'P 1'
#
loop_
_entity.id
_entity.type
_entity.pdbx_description
1 polymer ?
#
loop_
_entity_poly.entity_id
_entity_poly.type
_entity_poly.pdbx_seq_one_letter_code
_entity_poly.pdbx_strand_id
1 'polypeptide(L)'
;MPITVPTGLPARSILDSERIFALETHEAERQEMRPLRLVILNLMPKKVETETQLLRLISKSPLQVDVDFMKTSTHEATHTSQDHLVKFYENLDALRNNCYDGLIVTGAPVEQLEFEEVDYWDELTRILDWAGCHVFSTMYLCWGAMAALYHRYGVAKHLLDRKLFGVFPQYLQDEYCFITNGFDEISLQPHSRLAGVDEDQVRACPDLQVLTWGPQSGPGLICTQDFSEIFSLGHWEYDRATLAQEYRRDTDRGLCNVPFPTNYFPHDDPTLEPVFSWRAHANLLWRNWLNWVYETTPYDLAMVPALRAAGKLGTDRSIRHEPGAPRRDRYRPLETDGYGLVRGGFDKVNEEF
;
A
#
# COMPACT_ATOMS: atom_id res chain seq x y z
N MET A 1 -12.84 -16.46 -2.80
CA MET A 1 -12.71 -16.88 -4.21
C MET A 1 -11.26 -16.65 -4.63
N PRO A 2 -10.75 -17.33 -5.64
CA PRO A 2 -9.34 -17.19 -6.04
C PRO A 2 -9.07 -15.89 -6.78
N ILE A 3 -7.82 -15.41 -6.72
CA ILE A 3 -7.32 -14.38 -7.64
C ILE A 3 -7.11 -15.00 -9.03
N THR A 4 -7.31 -14.20 -10.09
CA THR A 4 -6.96 -14.60 -11.45
C THR A 4 -5.65 -13.92 -11.86
N VAL A 5 -4.73 -14.69 -12.38
CA VAL A 5 -3.40 -14.22 -12.80
C VAL A 5 -3.09 -14.67 -14.24
N PRO A 6 -2.22 -13.94 -14.96
CA PRO A 6 -1.79 -14.33 -16.30
C PRO A 6 -1.19 -15.74 -16.32
N THR A 7 -1.50 -16.51 -17.38
CA THR A 7 -0.99 -17.89 -17.54
C THR A 7 0.53 -17.92 -17.54
N GLY A 8 1.09 -18.73 -16.67
CA GLY A 8 2.54 -18.91 -16.51
C GLY A 8 3.25 -17.79 -15.76
N LEU A 9 2.53 -16.98 -14.97
CA LEU A 9 3.14 -16.00 -14.07
C LEU A 9 4.00 -16.70 -13.01
N PRO A 10 5.31 -16.38 -12.84
CA PRO A 10 6.18 -17.04 -11.86
C PRO A 10 5.69 -16.96 -10.42
N ALA A 11 5.04 -15.86 -10.04
CA ALA A 11 4.48 -15.70 -8.71
C ALA A 11 3.46 -16.79 -8.35
N ARG A 12 2.75 -17.36 -9.34
CA ARG A 12 1.76 -18.43 -9.10
C ARG A 12 2.37 -19.63 -8.39
N SER A 13 3.55 -20.10 -8.81
CA SER A 13 4.20 -21.27 -8.21
C SER A 13 4.55 -21.04 -6.73
N ILE A 14 4.87 -19.79 -6.36
CA ILE A 14 5.13 -19.39 -4.98
C ILE A 14 3.83 -19.44 -4.19
N LEU A 15 2.77 -18.83 -4.72
CA LEU A 15 1.44 -18.81 -4.09
C LEU A 15 0.89 -20.22 -3.87
N ASP A 16 1.02 -21.11 -4.86
CA ASP A 16 0.60 -22.52 -4.76
C ASP A 16 1.36 -23.26 -3.65
N SER A 17 2.67 -23.01 -3.50
CA SER A 17 3.48 -23.59 -2.42
C SER A 17 3.02 -23.12 -1.03
N GLU A 18 2.41 -21.93 -0.95
CA GLU A 18 1.85 -21.34 0.27
C GLU A 18 0.37 -21.72 0.48
N ARG A 19 -0.19 -22.60 -0.35
CA ARG A 19 -1.61 -23.00 -0.36
C ARG A 19 -2.56 -21.82 -0.58
N ILE A 20 -2.12 -20.82 -1.35
CA ILE A 20 -2.93 -19.70 -1.81
C ILE A 20 -3.45 -20.04 -3.19
N PHE A 21 -4.77 -20.16 -3.30
CA PHE A 21 -5.41 -20.58 -4.54
C PHE A 21 -5.47 -19.41 -5.54
N ALA A 22 -4.81 -19.55 -6.68
CA ALA A 22 -4.85 -18.62 -7.80
C ALA A 22 -5.32 -19.35 -9.07
N LEU A 23 -6.28 -18.76 -9.80
CA LEU A 23 -6.72 -19.25 -11.11
C LEU A 23 -5.88 -18.65 -12.23
N GLU A 24 -5.64 -19.40 -13.27
CA GLU A 24 -5.18 -18.82 -14.54
C GLU A 24 -6.38 -18.23 -15.31
N THR A 25 -6.10 -17.23 -16.16
CA THR A 25 -7.15 -16.50 -16.91
C THR A 25 -8.13 -17.45 -17.61
N HIS A 26 -7.65 -18.52 -18.25
CA HIS A 26 -8.49 -19.49 -18.96
C HIS A 26 -9.38 -20.36 -18.05
N GLU A 27 -9.05 -20.47 -16.76
CA GLU A 27 -9.86 -21.17 -15.76
C GLU A 27 -10.99 -20.28 -15.24
N ALA A 28 -10.70 -18.97 -15.08
CA ALA A 28 -11.63 -17.96 -14.59
C ALA A 28 -12.77 -17.66 -15.58
N GLU A 29 -12.51 -17.69 -16.89
CA GLU A 29 -13.49 -17.43 -17.96
C GLU A 29 -14.71 -18.35 -17.93
N ARG A 30 -14.67 -19.43 -17.14
CA ARG A 30 -15.78 -20.38 -16.97
C ARG A 30 -16.73 -20.02 -15.84
N GLN A 31 -16.51 -18.92 -15.13
CA GLN A 31 -17.34 -18.51 -14.00
C GLN A 31 -18.31 -17.39 -14.41
N GLU A 32 -19.57 -17.50 -14.01
CA GLU A 32 -20.64 -16.52 -14.35
C GLU A 32 -20.62 -15.22 -13.53
N MET A 33 -19.59 -14.98 -12.70
CA MET A 33 -19.49 -13.78 -11.85
C MET A 33 -18.47 -12.80 -12.42
N ARG A 34 -18.80 -11.51 -12.45
CA ARG A 34 -17.84 -10.48 -12.82
C ARG A 34 -16.74 -10.39 -11.76
N PRO A 35 -15.50 -10.72 -12.08
CA PRO A 35 -14.39 -10.49 -11.16
C PRO A 35 -14.14 -8.99 -10.99
N LEU A 36 -13.51 -8.61 -9.87
CA LEU A 36 -12.90 -7.29 -9.75
C LEU A 36 -11.70 -7.22 -10.69
N ARG A 37 -11.58 -6.12 -11.41
CA ARG A 37 -10.43 -5.85 -12.29
C ARG A 37 -9.47 -4.90 -11.59
N LEU A 38 -8.29 -5.39 -11.25
CA LEU A 38 -7.22 -4.60 -10.69
C LEU A 38 -6.08 -4.44 -11.70
N VAL A 39 -5.41 -3.30 -11.64
CA VAL A 39 -4.14 -3.10 -12.32
C VAL A 39 -3.05 -2.74 -11.29
N ILE A 40 -1.84 -3.27 -11.46
CA ILE A 40 -0.70 -3.00 -10.58
C ILE A 40 0.39 -2.31 -11.40
N LEU A 41 0.59 -1.00 -11.17
CA LEU A 41 1.76 -0.29 -11.64
C LEU A 41 2.94 -0.62 -10.72
N ASN A 42 3.79 -1.52 -11.18
CA ASN A 42 4.92 -2.01 -10.40
C ASN A 42 6.20 -1.24 -10.77
N LEU A 43 6.58 -0.29 -9.93
CA LEU A 43 7.79 0.53 -10.09
C LEU A 43 9.03 -0.08 -9.39
N MET A 44 8.82 -1.18 -8.60
CA MET A 44 9.91 -1.81 -7.88
C MET A 44 10.87 -2.56 -8.83
N PRO A 45 12.18 -2.58 -8.52
CA PRO A 45 13.18 -3.25 -9.37
C PRO A 45 13.01 -4.78 -9.40
N LYS A 46 12.65 -5.39 -8.27
CA LYS A 46 12.42 -6.84 -8.15
C LYS A 46 10.94 -7.17 -8.35
N LYS A 47 10.49 -7.18 -9.62
CA LYS A 47 9.08 -7.31 -9.98
C LYS A 47 8.41 -8.54 -9.36
N VAL A 48 8.97 -9.74 -9.51
CA VAL A 48 8.39 -11.00 -9.04
C VAL A 48 8.20 -11.03 -7.52
N GLU A 49 9.13 -10.44 -6.75
CA GLU A 49 9.00 -10.34 -5.30
C GLU A 49 7.80 -9.47 -4.92
N THR A 50 7.68 -8.29 -5.52
CA THR A 50 6.57 -7.36 -5.29
C THR A 50 5.23 -7.94 -5.76
N GLU A 51 5.19 -8.57 -6.94
CA GLU A 51 4.02 -9.30 -7.44
C GLU A 51 3.53 -10.31 -6.40
N THR A 52 4.44 -11.13 -5.88
CA THR A 52 4.11 -12.17 -4.90
C THR A 52 3.55 -11.58 -3.61
N GLN A 53 4.17 -10.50 -3.09
CA GLN A 53 3.73 -9.82 -1.88
C GLN A 53 2.31 -9.26 -2.03
N LEU A 54 2.04 -8.55 -3.13
CA LEU A 54 0.73 -7.95 -3.40
C LEU A 54 -0.34 -9.01 -3.66
N LEU A 55 -0.06 -10.00 -4.51
CA LEU A 55 -1.00 -11.07 -4.83
C LEU A 55 -1.37 -11.90 -3.59
N ARG A 56 -0.42 -12.10 -2.66
CA ARG A 56 -0.66 -12.76 -1.38
C ARG A 56 -1.69 -12.02 -0.51
N LEU A 57 -1.66 -10.68 -0.50
CA LEU A 57 -2.63 -9.86 0.22
C LEU A 57 -3.99 -9.83 -0.46
N ILE A 58 -4.01 -9.63 -1.79
CA ILE A 58 -5.24 -9.65 -2.60
C ILE A 58 -5.97 -10.98 -2.44
N SER A 59 -5.24 -12.11 -2.41
CA SER A 59 -5.80 -13.46 -2.28
C SER A 59 -6.52 -13.73 -0.96
N LYS A 60 -6.38 -12.86 0.06
CA LYS A 60 -7.10 -13.00 1.33
C LYS A 60 -8.56 -12.55 1.25
N SER A 61 -8.95 -11.85 0.20
CA SER A 61 -10.35 -11.58 -0.10
C SER A 61 -11.06 -12.84 -0.64
N PRO A 62 -12.33 -13.06 -0.30
CA PRO A 62 -13.12 -14.12 -0.92
C PRO A 62 -13.59 -13.75 -2.34
N LEU A 63 -13.33 -12.56 -2.82
CA LEU A 63 -13.73 -12.07 -4.13
C LEU A 63 -12.82 -12.63 -5.23
N GLN A 64 -13.37 -12.87 -6.41
CA GLN A 64 -12.55 -13.13 -7.60
C GLN A 64 -11.96 -11.81 -8.08
N VAL A 65 -10.67 -11.82 -8.37
CA VAL A 65 -9.92 -10.64 -8.79
C VAL A 65 -9.04 -11.00 -9.99
N ASP A 66 -9.24 -10.30 -11.09
CA ASP A 66 -8.37 -10.33 -12.26
C ASP A 66 -7.32 -9.24 -12.12
N VAL A 67 -6.06 -9.58 -12.37
CA VAL A 67 -4.93 -8.66 -12.15
C VAL A 67 -4.15 -8.48 -13.44
N ASP A 68 -4.12 -7.23 -13.92
CA ASP A 68 -3.22 -6.77 -14.98
C ASP A 68 -1.97 -6.12 -14.35
N PHE A 69 -0.82 -6.27 -14.99
CA PHE A 69 0.41 -5.61 -14.55
C PHE A 69 0.80 -4.51 -15.52
N MET A 70 1.12 -3.33 -14.97
CA MET A 70 1.56 -2.17 -15.71
C MET A 70 3.01 -1.81 -15.36
N LYS A 71 3.76 -1.39 -16.37
CA LYS A 71 5.10 -0.80 -16.23
C LYS A 71 5.17 0.54 -16.95
N THR A 72 6.16 1.35 -16.59
CA THR A 72 6.55 2.51 -17.38
C THR A 72 7.30 2.08 -18.64
N SER A 73 7.11 2.81 -19.73
CA SER A 73 7.77 2.57 -21.02
C SER A 73 9.12 3.27 -21.13
N THR A 74 9.28 4.38 -20.39
CA THR A 74 10.46 5.25 -20.44
C THR A 74 11.62 4.76 -19.58
N HIS A 75 11.37 3.80 -18.67
CA HIS A 75 12.38 3.23 -17.79
C HIS A 75 12.66 1.77 -18.11
N GLU A 76 13.94 1.41 -18.30
CA GLU A 76 14.35 0.01 -18.45
C GLU A 76 14.62 -0.66 -17.11
N ALA A 77 13.84 -1.69 -16.79
CA ALA A 77 14.04 -2.47 -15.57
C ALA A 77 15.31 -3.33 -15.69
N THR A 78 16.27 -3.10 -14.81
CA THR A 78 17.59 -3.78 -14.83
C THR A 78 17.62 -5.08 -14.02
N HIS A 79 16.65 -5.33 -13.14
CA HIS A 79 16.64 -6.46 -12.23
C HIS A 79 15.54 -7.50 -12.53
N THR A 80 14.84 -7.35 -13.65
CA THR A 80 13.80 -8.28 -14.12
C THR A 80 14.09 -8.64 -15.57
N SER A 81 13.94 -9.91 -15.94
CA SER A 81 14.20 -10.35 -17.32
C SER A 81 13.24 -9.68 -18.30
N GLN A 82 13.72 -9.32 -19.48
CA GLN A 82 12.89 -8.73 -20.53
C GLN A 82 11.76 -9.68 -20.96
N ASP A 83 12.02 -10.98 -21.00
CA ASP A 83 10.98 -11.98 -21.32
C ASP A 83 9.80 -11.94 -20.35
N HIS A 84 10.07 -11.74 -19.04
CA HIS A 84 9.03 -11.57 -18.03
C HIS A 84 8.20 -10.30 -18.27
N LEU A 85 8.90 -9.19 -18.55
CA LEU A 85 8.24 -7.90 -18.80
C LEU A 85 7.38 -7.92 -20.07
N VAL A 86 7.88 -8.49 -21.15
CA VAL A 86 7.15 -8.59 -22.43
C VAL A 86 5.93 -9.50 -22.29
N LYS A 87 6.03 -10.54 -21.48
CA LYS A 87 4.96 -11.55 -21.36
C LYS A 87 3.83 -11.11 -20.43
N PHE A 88 4.13 -10.37 -19.37
CA PHE A 88 3.17 -10.12 -18.27
C PHE A 88 2.84 -8.65 -18.03
N TYR A 89 3.59 -7.73 -18.60
CA TYR A 89 3.44 -6.30 -18.33
C TYR A 89 3.03 -5.54 -19.58
N GLU A 90 2.02 -4.69 -19.42
CA GLU A 90 1.57 -3.74 -20.41
C GLU A 90 2.00 -2.31 -20.04
N ASN A 91 1.96 -1.40 -20.99
CA ASN A 91 2.12 0.03 -20.75
C ASN A 91 0.77 0.76 -20.76
N LEU A 92 0.77 2.04 -20.43
CA LEU A 92 -0.44 2.86 -20.40
C LEU A 92 -1.15 2.86 -21.76
N ASP A 93 -0.43 2.90 -22.88
CA ASP A 93 -1.03 2.98 -24.22
C ASP A 93 -1.90 1.75 -24.54
N ALA A 94 -1.48 0.57 -24.07
CA ALA A 94 -2.25 -0.66 -24.22
C ALA A 94 -3.52 -0.67 -23.32
N LEU A 95 -3.43 -0.07 -22.12
CA LEU A 95 -4.47 -0.14 -21.10
C LEU A 95 -5.38 1.10 -21.04
N ARG A 96 -5.03 2.19 -21.72
CA ARG A 96 -5.67 3.52 -21.57
C ARG A 96 -7.19 3.57 -21.81
N ASN A 97 -7.73 2.64 -22.60
CA ASN A 97 -9.16 2.54 -22.89
C ASN A 97 -9.90 1.62 -21.91
N ASN A 98 -9.19 0.96 -21.01
CA ASN A 98 -9.79 0.09 -20.01
C ASN A 98 -10.20 0.91 -18.78
N CYS A 99 -11.25 0.42 -18.09
CA CYS A 99 -11.61 0.90 -16.77
C CYS A 99 -11.37 -0.23 -15.76
N TYR A 100 -11.00 0.15 -14.54
CA TYR A 100 -10.64 -0.77 -13.47
C TYR A 100 -11.40 -0.46 -12.18
N ASP A 101 -11.66 -1.50 -11.40
CA ASP A 101 -12.15 -1.37 -10.03
C ASP A 101 -11.08 -0.76 -9.12
N GLY A 102 -9.81 -1.16 -9.32
CA GLY A 102 -8.72 -0.64 -8.51
C GLY A 102 -7.37 -0.58 -9.25
N LEU A 103 -6.52 0.33 -8.80
CA LEU A 103 -5.12 0.43 -9.18
C LEU A 103 -4.26 0.36 -7.92
N ILE A 104 -3.14 -0.31 -8.02
CA ILE A 104 -2.08 -0.29 -7.00
C ILE A 104 -0.84 0.32 -7.64
N VAL A 105 -0.31 1.39 -7.05
CA VAL A 105 0.96 2.00 -7.46
C VAL A 105 2.00 1.70 -6.39
N THR A 106 3.04 0.98 -6.74
CA THR A 106 4.08 0.58 -5.78
C THR A 106 5.05 1.71 -5.47
N GLY A 107 5.87 1.53 -4.44
CA GLY A 107 7.06 2.36 -4.22
C GLY A 107 8.09 2.21 -5.33
N ALA A 108 9.12 3.07 -5.25
CA ALA A 108 10.31 3.03 -6.09
C ALA A 108 11.54 3.51 -5.28
N PRO A 109 12.74 2.96 -5.50
CA PRO A 109 13.95 3.33 -4.76
C PRO A 109 14.61 4.61 -5.31
N VAL A 110 13.84 5.67 -5.54
CA VAL A 110 14.26 6.96 -6.12
C VAL A 110 13.92 8.15 -5.22
N GLU A 111 13.68 7.91 -3.95
CA GLU A 111 13.21 8.90 -2.99
C GLU A 111 14.17 10.07 -2.72
N GLN A 112 15.45 9.91 -3.07
CA GLN A 112 16.48 10.96 -2.93
C GLN A 112 16.46 11.97 -4.08
N LEU A 113 15.85 11.63 -5.23
CA LEU A 113 15.71 12.53 -6.36
C LEU A 113 14.49 13.44 -6.15
N GLU A 114 14.56 14.66 -6.69
CA GLU A 114 13.33 15.42 -6.86
C GLU A 114 12.41 14.69 -7.85
N PHE A 115 11.10 14.91 -7.75
CA PHE A 115 10.16 14.16 -8.57
C PHE A 115 10.41 14.38 -10.06
N GLU A 116 10.68 15.61 -10.46
CA GLU A 116 10.95 16.01 -11.84
C GLU A 116 12.29 15.48 -12.40
N GLU A 117 13.19 15.02 -11.51
CA GLU A 117 14.47 14.40 -11.93
C GLU A 117 14.33 12.91 -12.20
N VAL A 118 13.16 12.30 -11.87
CA VAL A 118 12.92 10.89 -12.13
C VAL A 118 12.61 10.69 -13.62
N ASP A 119 13.36 9.82 -14.28
CA ASP A 119 13.33 9.62 -15.73
C ASP A 119 11.95 9.23 -16.31
N TYR A 120 11.07 8.65 -15.51
CA TYR A 120 9.69 8.30 -15.88
C TYR A 120 8.64 9.24 -15.25
N TRP A 121 9.01 10.39 -14.71
CA TRP A 121 8.08 11.28 -14.02
C TRP A 121 6.91 11.73 -14.90
N ASP A 122 7.19 12.21 -16.11
CA ASP A 122 6.14 12.64 -17.04
C ASP A 122 5.20 11.51 -17.46
N GLU A 123 5.68 10.27 -17.52
CA GLU A 123 4.85 9.13 -17.79
C GLU A 123 4.01 8.76 -16.56
N LEU A 124 4.61 8.81 -15.38
CA LEU A 124 3.91 8.53 -14.12
C LEU A 124 2.76 9.53 -13.91
N THR A 125 2.98 10.83 -14.08
CA THR A 125 1.93 11.84 -13.94
C THR A 125 0.76 11.58 -14.89
N ARG A 126 1.03 11.20 -16.15
CA ARG A 126 -0.02 10.81 -17.11
C ARG A 126 -0.77 9.55 -16.65
N ILE A 127 -0.09 8.57 -16.03
CA ILE A 127 -0.75 7.40 -15.46
C ILE A 127 -1.63 7.79 -14.27
N LEU A 128 -1.16 8.68 -13.40
CA LEU A 128 -1.94 9.19 -12.26
C LEU A 128 -3.20 9.94 -12.72
N ASP A 129 -3.08 10.77 -13.75
CA ASP A 129 -4.21 11.50 -14.33
C ASP A 129 -5.20 10.56 -15.02
N TRP A 130 -4.71 9.57 -15.76
CA TRP A 130 -5.55 8.51 -16.31
C TRP A 130 -6.28 7.73 -15.23
N ALA A 131 -5.59 7.36 -14.16
CA ALA A 131 -6.19 6.65 -13.02
C ALA A 131 -7.31 7.49 -12.38
N GLY A 132 -7.11 8.79 -12.23
CA GLY A 132 -8.12 9.73 -11.75
C GLY A 132 -9.42 9.72 -12.55
N CYS A 133 -9.42 9.23 -13.80
CA CYS A 133 -10.60 9.16 -14.66
C CYS A 133 -11.14 7.73 -14.87
N HIS A 134 -10.25 6.73 -14.93
CA HIS A 134 -10.58 5.37 -15.40
C HIS A 134 -10.57 4.30 -14.31
N VAL A 135 -10.10 4.66 -13.10
CA VAL A 135 -10.02 3.74 -11.97
C VAL A 135 -10.95 4.19 -10.87
N PHE A 136 -11.69 3.24 -10.27
CA PHE A 136 -12.61 3.57 -9.19
C PHE A 136 -11.88 3.97 -7.92
N SER A 137 -10.90 3.18 -7.45
CA SER A 137 -10.10 3.48 -6.26
C SER A 137 -8.64 3.10 -6.46
N THR A 138 -7.70 3.95 -6.02
CA THR A 138 -6.26 3.71 -6.17
C THR A 138 -5.57 3.63 -4.80
N MET A 139 -4.76 2.60 -4.60
CA MET A 139 -3.88 2.45 -3.45
C MET A 139 -2.43 2.73 -3.85
N TYR A 140 -1.84 3.73 -3.23
CA TYR A 140 -0.45 4.15 -3.46
C TYR A 140 0.43 3.69 -2.29
N LEU A 141 1.63 3.18 -2.58
CA LEU A 141 2.55 2.65 -1.59
C LEU A 141 3.86 3.44 -1.56
N CYS A 142 4.31 3.82 -0.38
CA CYS A 142 5.60 4.45 -0.07
C CYS A 142 5.91 5.64 -1.00
N TRP A 143 6.95 5.54 -1.85
CA TRP A 143 7.30 6.60 -2.79
C TRP A 143 6.17 6.90 -3.80
N GLY A 144 5.45 5.89 -4.26
CA GLY A 144 4.27 6.09 -5.10
C GLY A 144 3.18 6.91 -4.41
N ALA A 145 3.01 6.76 -3.09
CA ALA A 145 2.12 7.60 -2.30
C ALA A 145 2.61 9.06 -2.22
N MET A 146 3.91 9.26 -2.00
CA MET A 146 4.49 10.61 -1.97
C MET A 146 4.37 11.30 -3.34
N ALA A 147 4.62 10.58 -4.43
CA ALA A 147 4.50 11.08 -5.80
C ALA A 147 3.06 11.52 -6.14
N ALA A 148 2.08 10.70 -5.77
CA ALA A 148 0.67 11.02 -6.00
C ALA A 148 0.18 12.18 -5.12
N LEU A 149 0.58 12.23 -3.83
CA LEU A 149 0.29 13.37 -2.93
C LEU A 149 0.88 14.67 -3.47
N TYR A 150 2.09 14.64 -3.99
CA TYR A 150 2.72 15.81 -4.61
C TYR A 150 1.98 16.24 -5.88
N HIS A 151 1.80 15.32 -6.83
CA HIS A 151 1.19 15.64 -8.14
C HIS A 151 -0.25 16.15 -8.02
N ARG A 152 -1.06 15.55 -7.15
CA ARG A 152 -2.50 15.81 -7.09
C ARG A 152 -2.91 16.83 -6.03
N TYR A 153 -2.14 16.95 -4.94
CA TYR A 153 -2.50 17.77 -3.77
C TYR A 153 -1.44 18.81 -3.42
N GLY A 154 -0.30 18.83 -4.14
CA GLY A 154 0.79 19.77 -3.87
C GLY A 154 1.51 19.52 -2.54
N VAL A 155 1.35 18.33 -1.95
CA VAL A 155 2.01 17.99 -0.68
C VAL A 155 3.49 17.71 -0.94
N ALA A 156 4.37 18.51 -0.34
CA ALA A 156 5.80 18.41 -0.54
C ALA A 156 6.40 17.15 0.10
N LYS A 157 7.38 16.59 -0.56
CA LYS A 157 8.29 15.58 -0.01
C LYS A 157 9.46 16.29 0.66
N HIS A 158 9.98 15.71 1.75
CA HIS A 158 11.24 16.13 2.36
C HIS A 158 12.11 14.92 2.67
N LEU A 159 13.42 15.09 2.64
CA LEU A 159 14.36 14.04 3.06
C LEU A 159 14.42 13.99 4.59
N LEU A 160 14.53 12.79 5.11
CA LEU A 160 14.74 12.54 6.54
C LEU A 160 16.24 12.60 6.86
N ASP A 161 16.58 13.06 8.06
CA ASP A 161 17.98 13.08 8.54
C ASP A 161 18.61 11.68 8.58
N ARG A 162 17.79 10.66 8.76
CA ARG A 162 18.18 9.25 8.76
C ARG A 162 17.06 8.39 8.18
N LYS A 163 17.45 7.26 7.59
CA LYS A 163 16.50 6.27 7.07
C LYS A 163 15.56 5.80 8.20
N LEU A 164 14.26 5.96 8.00
CA LEU A 164 13.24 5.33 8.82
C LEU A 164 13.18 3.86 8.41
N PHE A 165 13.74 2.98 9.27
CA PHE A 165 13.94 1.58 8.93
C PHE A 165 13.56 0.68 10.10
N GLY A 166 12.55 -0.15 9.91
CA GLY A 166 12.02 -1.03 10.95
C GLY A 166 10.51 -1.09 10.98
N VAL A 167 9.93 -1.46 12.12
CA VAL A 167 8.49 -1.60 12.35
C VAL A 167 8.07 -0.60 13.41
N PHE A 168 7.13 0.28 13.06
CA PHE A 168 6.76 1.41 13.89
C PHE A 168 5.28 1.37 14.26
N PRO A 169 4.93 1.76 15.51
CA PRO A 169 3.54 1.86 15.95
C PRO A 169 2.82 2.97 15.19
N GLN A 170 1.60 2.68 14.80
CA GLN A 170 0.65 3.57 14.15
C GLN A 170 -0.62 3.62 14.99
N TYR A 171 -0.98 4.78 15.45
CA TYR A 171 -2.18 5.04 16.23
C TYR A 171 -3.35 5.36 15.30
N LEU A 172 -4.45 4.68 15.49
CA LEU A 172 -5.68 4.88 14.74
C LEU A 172 -6.25 6.29 15.04
N GLN A 173 -6.52 7.07 14.00
CA GLN A 173 -7.04 8.43 14.13
C GLN A 173 -8.56 8.48 13.98
N ASP A 174 -9.16 7.53 13.27
CA ASP A 174 -10.60 7.39 13.09
C ASP A 174 -11.01 5.92 13.21
N GLU A 175 -11.73 5.59 14.29
CA GLU A 175 -12.21 4.23 14.58
C GLU A 175 -13.44 3.82 13.75
N TYR A 176 -14.07 4.78 13.07
CA TYR A 176 -15.27 4.55 12.25
C TYR A 176 -14.99 4.52 10.76
N CYS A 177 -13.73 4.68 10.34
CA CYS A 177 -13.36 4.62 8.94
C CYS A 177 -13.48 3.19 8.40
N PHE A 178 -14.14 3.03 7.25
CA PHE A 178 -14.33 1.73 6.62
C PHE A 178 -13.00 1.05 6.27
N ILE A 179 -12.02 1.80 5.81
CA ILE A 179 -10.71 1.28 5.38
C ILE A 179 -9.94 0.67 6.56
N THR A 180 -10.05 1.26 7.73
CA THR A 180 -9.39 0.78 8.97
C THR A 180 -10.36 0.02 9.89
N ASN A 181 -11.53 -0.38 9.39
CA ASN A 181 -12.50 -1.11 10.19
C ASN A 181 -11.89 -2.40 10.76
N GLY A 182 -12.03 -2.58 12.08
CA GLY A 182 -11.48 -3.71 12.82
C GLY A 182 -9.99 -3.59 13.15
N PHE A 183 -9.35 -2.44 12.86
CA PHE A 183 -8.01 -2.17 13.38
C PHE A 183 -8.05 -2.00 14.88
N ASP A 184 -7.01 -2.50 15.55
CA ASP A 184 -6.72 -2.13 16.93
C ASP A 184 -6.34 -0.65 17.02
N GLU A 185 -6.45 -0.05 18.22
CA GLU A 185 -6.03 1.34 18.45
C GLU A 185 -4.58 1.59 18.05
N ILE A 186 -3.73 0.56 18.13
CA ILE A 186 -2.33 0.58 17.74
C ILE A 186 -2.10 -0.57 16.76
N SER A 187 -1.66 -0.22 15.57
CA SER A 187 -1.15 -1.17 14.58
C SER A 187 0.35 -0.99 14.39
N LEU A 188 1.02 -2.00 13.85
CA LEU A 188 2.46 -1.96 13.57
C LEU A 188 2.67 -1.93 12.07
N GLN A 189 3.44 -0.98 11.57
CA GLN A 189 3.69 -0.80 10.14
C GLN A 189 5.18 -0.82 9.83
N PRO A 190 5.64 -1.64 8.86
CA PRO A 190 7.01 -1.61 8.36
C PRO A 190 7.29 -0.34 7.57
N HIS A 191 8.47 0.23 7.78
CA HIS A 191 8.99 1.34 6.99
C HIS A 191 10.42 1.07 6.54
N SER A 192 10.74 1.49 5.32
CA SER A 192 12.08 1.49 4.75
C SER A 192 12.19 2.68 3.81
N ARG A 193 12.39 3.89 4.33
CA ARG A 193 12.38 5.13 3.56
C ARG A 193 13.31 6.20 4.08
N LEU A 194 13.84 7.01 3.17
CA LEU A 194 14.67 8.21 3.44
C LEU A 194 13.88 9.51 3.24
N ALA A 195 12.62 9.43 2.86
CA ALA A 195 11.77 10.60 2.66
C ALA A 195 10.47 10.50 3.46
N GLY A 196 9.85 11.64 3.70
CA GLY A 196 8.54 11.83 4.30
C GLY A 196 7.73 12.86 3.53
N VAL A 197 6.48 13.06 3.91
CA VAL A 197 5.62 14.12 3.40
C VAL A 197 5.45 15.20 4.45
N ASP A 198 5.16 16.41 4.01
CA ASP A 198 4.82 17.53 4.89
C ASP A 198 3.45 17.26 5.53
N GLU A 199 3.47 16.91 6.82
CA GLU A 199 2.26 16.56 7.56
C GLU A 199 1.30 17.74 7.70
N ASP A 200 1.83 18.96 7.88
CA ASP A 200 1.00 20.16 8.02
C ASP A 200 0.23 20.43 6.72
N GLN A 201 0.86 20.22 5.55
CA GLN A 201 0.20 20.32 4.26
C GLN A 201 -0.87 19.22 4.09
N VAL A 202 -0.58 17.97 4.49
CA VAL A 202 -1.59 16.90 4.47
C VAL A 202 -2.80 17.28 5.33
N ARG A 203 -2.58 17.75 6.55
CA ARG A 203 -3.67 18.12 7.48
C ARG A 203 -4.43 19.38 7.06
N ALA A 204 -3.77 20.28 6.35
CA ALA A 204 -4.40 21.50 5.82
C ALA A 204 -5.24 21.24 4.56
N CYS A 205 -5.02 20.12 3.86
CA CYS A 205 -5.78 19.78 2.68
C CYS A 205 -7.17 19.23 3.06
N PRO A 206 -8.28 19.89 2.66
CA PRO A 206 -9.62 19.47 3.06
C PRO A 206 -10.06 18.15 2.41
N ASP A 207 -9.44 17.76 1.30
CA ASP A 207 -9.75 16.53 0.59
C ASP A 207 -9.09 15.30 1.21
N LEU A 208 -8.10 15.51 2.09
CA LEU A 208 -7.31 14.44 2.70
C LEU A 208 -7.68 14.24 4.18
N GLN A 209 -7.58 13.01 4.63
CA GLN A 209 -7.67 12.64 6.05
C GLN A 209 -6.57 11.64 6.41
N VAL A 210 -5.98 11.81 7.59
CA VAL A 210 -4.99 10.88 8.16
C VAL A 210 -5.75 9.81 8.94
N LEU A 211 -5.57 8.54 8.56
CA LEU A 211 -6.22 7.39 9.20
C LEU A 211 -5.37 6.78 10.30
N THR A 212 -4.04 6.72 10.09
CA THR A 212 -3.10 6.26 11.12
C THR A 212 -1.89 7.19 11.20
N TRP A 213 -1.36 7.36 12.39
CA TRP A 213 -0.23 8.24 12.66
C TRP A 213 0.69 7.67 13.72
N GLY A 214 1.99 7.84 13.57
CA GLY A 214 2.99 7.42 14.56
C GLY A 214 3.97 8.53 14.93
N PRO A 215 4.41 8.63 16.20
CA PRO A 215 5.27 9.73 16.66
C PRO A 215 6.66 9.74 16.01
N GLN A 216 7.11 8.59 15.50
CA GLN A 216 8.42 8.46 14.84
C GLN A 216 8.30 8.44 13.31
N SER A 217 7.16 8.01 12.78
CA SER A 217 6.95 7.79 11.36
C SER A 217 6.04 8.83 10.70
N GLY A 218 5.35 9.67 11.50
CA GLY A 218 4.32 10.56 10.99
C GLY A 218 3.10 9.79 10.47
N PRO A 219 2.37 10.35 9.49
CA PRO A 219 1.25 9.69 8.87
C PRO A 219 1.65 8.33 8.28
N GLY A 220 0.91 7.28 8.62
CA GLY A 220 1.13 5.94 8.07
C GLY A 220 0.18 5.62 6.94
N LEU A 221 -1.09 6.02 7.12
CA LEU A 221 -2.16 5.83 6.15
C LEU A 221 -2.96 7.12 6.02
N ILE A 222 -3.13 7.58 4.79
CA ILE A 222 -3.89 8.78 4.41
C ILE A 222 -4.90 8.34 3.36
N CYS A 223 -6.06 8.98 3.27
CA CYS A 223 -6.99 8.78 2.16
C CYS A 223 -7.76 10.05 1.81
N THR A 224 -8.42 10.03 0.65
CA THR A 224 -9.43 11.02 0.30
C THR A 224 -10.73 10.76 1.06
N GLN A 225 -11.58 11.79 1.17
CA GLN A 225 -12.87 11.70 1.87
C GLN A 225 -13.82 10.66 1.25
N ASP A 226 -13.68 10.41 -0.05
CA ASP A 226 -14.49 9.44 -0.83
C ASP A 226 -13.79 8.09 -1.01
N PHE A 227 -12.61 7.87 -0.40
CA PHE A 227 -11.77 6.68 -0.53
C PHE A 227 -11.38 6.34 -1.97
N SER A 228 -11.47 7.31 -2.89
CA SER A 228 -10.99 7.11 -4.25
C SER A 228 -9.47 6.97 -4.34
N GLU A 229 -8.76 7.52 -3.35
CA GLU A 229 -7.31 7.42 -3.25
C GLU A 229 -6.88 7.12 -1.80
N ILE A 230 -6.01 6.13 -1.66
CA ILE A 230 -5.46 5.68 -0.38
C ILE A 230 -3.95 5.70 -0.49
N PHE A 231 -3.28 6.34 0.46
CA PHE A 231 -1.84 6.55 0.47
C PHE A 231 -1.23 5.87 1.70
N SER A 232 -0.47 4.81 1.49
CA SER A 232 0.30 4.14 2.54
C SER A 232 1.75 4.59 2.47
N LEU A 233 2.24 5.29 3.50
CA LEU A 233 3.63 5.73 3.55
C LEU A 233 4.59 4.65 4.05
N GLY A 234 4.06 3.56 4.60
CA GLY A 234 4.80 2.34 4.95
C GLY A 234 4.38 1.16 4.09
N HIS A 235 4.88 -0.01 4.44
CA HIS A 235 4.84 -1.21 3.61
C HIS A 235 4.06 -2.35 4.26
N TRP A 236 2.74 -2.32 4.17
CA TRP A 236 1.89 -3.41 4.65
C TRP A 236 2.10 -4.71 3.85
N GLU A 237 2.61 -4.62 2.62
CA GLU A 237 2.84 -5.73 1.71
C GLU A 237 4.12 -6.52 2.02
N TYR A 238 5.02 -5.99 2.83
CA TYR A 238 6.30 -6.63 3.12
C TYR A 238 6.14 -7.99 3.79
N ASP A 239 6.93 -8.94 3.32
CA ASP A 239 7.11 -10.23 3.96
C ASP A 239 7.93 -10.10 5.24
N ARG A 240 7.82 -11.14 6.11
CA ARG A 240 8.58 -11.22 7.35
C ARG A 240 10.07 -10.91 7.17
N ALA A 241 10.69 -11.43 6.10
CA ALA A 241 12.11 -11.35 5.87
C ALA A 241 12.57 -10.11 5.08
N THR A 242 11.65 -9.28 4.56
CA THR A 242 12.00 -8.22 3.60
C THR A 242 13.00 -7.22 4.19
N LEU A 243 12.73 -6.67 5.38
CA LEU A 243 13.68 -5.74 6.03
C LEU A 243 15.02 -6.40 6.39
N ALA A 244 15.03 -7.69 6.76
CA ALA A 244 16.26 -8.42 7.01
C ALA A 244 17.10 -8.60 5.75
N GLN A 245 16.44 -8.85 4.61
CA GLN A 245 17.11 -8.96 3.31
C GLN A 245 17.67 -7.60 2.87
N GLU A 246 16.94 -6.51 3.07
CA GLU A 246 17.42 -5.16 2.81
C GLU A 246 18.63 -4.83 3.69
N TYR A 247 18.54 -5.09 4.99
CA TYR A 247 19.62 -4.86 5.95
C TYR A 247 20.91 -5.61 5.56
N ARG A 248 20.79 -6.91 5.27
CA ARG A 248 21.92 -7.75 4.83
C ARG A 248 22.51 -7.25 3.52
N ARG A 249 21.67 -6.98 2.52
CA ARG A 249 22.10 -6.44 1.21
C ARG A 249 22.93 -5.18 1.37
N ASP A 250 22.46 -4.24 2.18
CA ASP A 250 23.09 -2.92 2.34
C ASP A 250 24.38 -3.04 3.17
N THR A 251 24.40 -3.91 4.17
CA THR A 251 25.60 -4.24 4.95
C THR A 251 26.66 -4.96 4.11
N ASP A 252 26.27 -5.97 3.32
CA ASP A 252 27.18 -6.73 2.47
C ASP A 252 27.80 -5.88 1.35
N ARG A 253 27.10 -4.82 0.93
CA ARG A 253 27.62 -3.82 -0.02
C ARG A 253 28.61 -2.85 0.61
N GLY A 254 28.84 -2.94 1.91
CA GLY A 254 29.73 -2.04 2.64
C GLY A 254 29.25 -0.60 2.71
N LEU A 255 27.93 -0.37 2.62
CA LEU A 255 27.37 0.97 2.76
C LEU A 255 27.64 1.48 4.18
N CYS A 256 28.14 2.71 4.28
CA CYS A 256 28.36 3.35 5.57
C CYS A 256 27.01 3.69 6.24
N ASN A 257 26.91 3.47 7.54
CA ASN A 257 25.76 3.86 8.34
C ASN A 257 24.43 3.19 7.96
N VAL A 258 24.45 1.90 7.60
CA VAL A 258 23.22 1.12 7.44
C VAL A 258 22.50 1.07 8.79
N PRO A 259 21.30 1.66 8.93
CA PRO A 259 20.60 1.63 10.20
C PRO A 259 20.14 0.21 10.50
N PHE A 260 20.22 -0.15 11.80
CA PHE A 260 19.62 -1.40 12.27
C PHE A 260 18.09 -1.28 12.25
N PRO A 261 17.34 -2.30 11.78
CA PRO A 261 15.89 -2.20 11.71
C PRO A 261 15.24 -2.23 13.10
N THR A 262 14.61 -1.11 13.47
CA THR A 262 13.99 -0.89 14.79
C THR A 262 12.77 -1.82 14.98
N ASN A 263 12.57 -2.38 16.18
CA ASN A 263 11.43 -3.21 16.58
C ASN A 263 11.16 -4.41 15.65
N TYR A 264 12.19 -4.98 15.09
CA TYR A 264 12.04 -6.01 14.05
C TYR A 264 12.62 -7.36 14.44
N PHE A 265 13.87 -7.40 14.92
CA PHE A 265 14.47 -8.63 15.42
C PHE A 265 14.22 -8.81 16.92
N PRO A 266 13.90 -10.05 17.38
CA PRO A 266 13.84 -10.33 18.81
C PRO A 266 15.15 -9.97 19.50
N HIS A 267 15.09 -9.21 20.60
CA HIS A 267 16.25 -8.77 21.37
C HIS A 267 17.34 -8.05 20.57
N ASP A 268 16.95 -7.42 19.42
CA ASP A 268 17.86 -6.79 18.46
C ASP A 268 18.97 -7.74 17.94
N ASP A 269 18.70 -9.04 17.90
CA ASP A 269 19.60 -10.06 17.39
C ASP A 269 19.27 -10.42 15.93
N PRO A 270 20.09 -10.01 14.94
CA PRO A 270 19.85 -10.28 13.52
C PRO A 270 20.04 -11.75 13.11
N THR A 271 20.49 -12.60 14.02
CA THR A 271 20.60 -14.05 13.80
C THR A 271 19.28 -14.77 14.05
N LEU A 272 18.36 -14.13 14.79
CA LEU A 272 17.03 -14.67 15.06
C LEU A 272 16.05 -14.33 13.94
N GLU A 273 15.00 -15.16 13.86
CA GLU A 273 13.93 -14.91 12.88
C GLU A 273 13.14 -13.66 13.28
N PRO A 274 12.89 -12.71 12.34
CA PRO A 274 12.13 -11.50 12.62
C PRO A 274 10.69 -11.77 13.08
N VAL A 275 10.15 -10.87 13.90
CA VAL A 275 8.74 -10.92 14.31
C VAL A 275 7.85 -10.39 13.19
N PHE A 276 6.84 -11.16 12.77
CA PHE A 276 5.85 -10.72 11.76
C PHE A 276 4.65 -10.08 12.45
N SER A 277 4.81 -8.87 12.96
CA SER A 277 3.83 -8.21 13.83
C SER A 277 2.76 -7.39 13.08
N TRP A 278 2.91 -7.14 11.77
CA TRP A 278 1.97 -6.32 10.97
C TRP A 278 0.99 -7.15 10.11
N ARG A 279 1.16 -8.46 10.04
CA ARG A 279 0.40 -9.33 9.11
C ARG A 279 -1.11 -9.26 9.26
N ALA A 280 -1.62 -9.18 10.49
CA ALA A 280 -3.07 -9.14 10.73
C ALA A 280 -3.68 -7.86 10.15
N HIS A 281 -3.12 -6.70 10.49
CA HIS A 281 -3.57 -5.40 10.01
C HIS A 281 -3.38 -5.24 8.49
N ALA A 282 -2.27 -5.77 7.93
CA ALA A 282 -2.07 -5.81 6.49
C ALA A 282 -3.22 -6.54 5.77
N ASN A 283 -3.55 -7.77 6.21
CA ASN A 283 -4.65 -8.53 5.63
C ASN A 283 -6.00 -7.81 5.78
N LEU A 284 -6.22 -7.14 6.92
CA LEU A 284 -7.47 -6.44 7.19
C LEU A 284 -7.61 -5.20 6.31
N LEU A 285 -6.56 -4.38 6.17
CA LEU A 285 -6.52 -3.22 5.30
C LEU A 285 -6.90 -3.60 3.85
N TRP A 286 -6.20 -4.60 3.29
CA TRP A 286 -6.42 -5.02 1.91
C TRP A 286 -7.82 -5.61 1.70
N ARG A 287 -8.31 -6.39 2.66
CA ARG A 287 -9.67 -6.92 2.63
C ARG A 287 -10.71 -5.80 2.68
N ASN A 288 -10.54 -4.82 3.56
CA ASN A 288 -11.46 -3.70 3.69
C ASN A 288 -11.50 -2.88 2.40
N TRP A 289 -10.33 -2.57 1.81
CA TRP A 289 -10.25 -1.88 0.54
C TRP A 289 -10.95 -2.64 -0.59
N LEU A 290 -10.68 -3.94 -0.75
CA LEU A 290 -11.31 -4.76 -1.78
C LEU A 290 -12.83 -4.88 -1.58
N ASN A 291 -13.29 -4.98 -0.33
CA ASN A 291 -14.72 -4.98 -0.03
C ASN A 291 -15.36 -3.64 -0.39
N TRP A 292 -14.71 -2.52 -0.03
CA TRP A 292 -15.18 -1.19 -0.42
C TRP A 292 -15.31 -1.06 -1.93
N VAL A 293 -14.28 -1.43 -2.65
CA VAL A 293 -14.27 -1.43 -4.12
C VAL A 293 -15.42 -2.29 -4.66
N TYR A 294 -15.57 -3.52 -4.16
CA TYR A 294 -16.63 -4.44 -4.62
C TYR A 294 -18.04 -3.90 -4.39
N GLU A 295 -18.30 -3.28 -3.23
CA GLU A 295 -19.63 -2.81 -2.86
C GLU A 295 -20.02 -1.52 -3.56
N THR A 296 -19.05 -0.70 -3.98
CA THR A 296 -19.30 0.67 -4.43
C THR A 296 -18.99 0.91 -5.90
N THR A 297 -18.16 0.08 -6.53
CA THR A 297 -17.90 0.22 -7.98
C THR A 297 -19.15 -0.13 -8.81
N PRO A 298 -19.45 0.66 -9.86
CA PRO A 298 -20.54 0.31 -10.77
C PRO A 298 -20.29 -1.04 -11.46
N TYR A 299 -21.34 -1.83 -11.66
CA TYR A 299 -21.21 -3.12 -12.34
C TYR A 299 -20.60 -2.97 -13.75
N ASP A 300 -21.03 -1.96 -14.49
CA ASP A 300 -20.43 -1.59 -15.77
C ASP A 300 -19.31 -0.57 -15.54
N LEU A 301 -18.06 -1.02 -15.62
CA LEU A 301 -16.89 -0.18 -15.43
C LEU A 301 -16.77 0.97 -16.44
N ALA A 302 -17.36 0.84 -17.62
CA ALA A 302 -17.37 1.92 -18.62
C ALA A 302 -18.09 3.19 -18.11
N MET A 303 -18.89 3.07 -17.05
CA MET A 303 -19.53 4.22 -16.40
C MET A 303 -18.59 5.02 -15.49
N VAL A 304 -17.45 4.47 -15.08
CA VAL A 304 -16.52 5.12 -14.12
C VAL A 304 -16.13 6.53 -14.55
N PRO A 305 -15.67 6.79 -15.80
CA PRO A 305 -15.29 8.14 -16.22
C PRO A 305 -16.45 9.15 -16.15
N ALA A 306 -17.65 8.74 -16.58
CA ALA A 306 -18.81 9.62 -16.58
C ALA A 306 -19.31 9.92 -15.16
N LEU A 307 -19.32 8.94 -14.28
CA LEU A 307 -19.70 9.10 -12.87
C LEU A 307 -18.70 9.98 -12.11
N ARG A 308 -17.41 9.81 -12.39
CA ARG A 308 -16.37 10.64 -11.79
C ARG A 308 -16.49 12.10 -12.25
N ALA A 309 -16.65 12.35 -13.55
CA ALA A 309 -16.84 13.69 -14.08
C ALA A 309 -18.10 14.39 -13.51
N ALA A 310 -19.12 13.61 -13.16
CA ALA A 310 -20.35 14.11 -12.53
C ALA A 310 -20.24 14.27 -11.00
N GLY A 311 -19.11 13.93 -10.36
CA GLY A 311 -18.95 13.93 -8.90
C GLY A 311 -19.85 12.93 -8.18
N LYS A 312 -20.25 11.85 -8.87
CA LYS A 312 -21.20 10.83 -8.37
C LYS A 312 -20.55 9.50 -8.04
N LEU A 313 -19.23 9.39 -8.19
CA LEU A 313 -18.52 8.17 -7.87
C LEU A 313 -18.40 8.03 -6.35
N GLY A 314 -18.78 6.87 -5.82
CA GLY A 314 -18.71 6.60 -4.37
C GLY A 314 -19.79 7.27 -3.50
N THR A 315 -20.66 8.12 -4.06
CA THR A 315 -21.60 8.91 -3.26
C THR A 315 -22.85 8.16 -2.80
N ASP A 316 -23.19 7.03 -3.42
CA ASP A 316 -24.50 6.37 -3.18
C ASP A 316 -24.51 5.45 -1.93
N ARG A 317 -23.36 5.17 -1.33
CA ARG A 317 -23.22 4.37 -0.10
C ARG A 317 -22.15 4.90 0.85
N SER A 318 -21.78 6.18 0.76
CA SER A 318 -20.97 6.77 1.82
C SER A 318 -21.77 6.56 3.11
N ILE A 319 -21.23 5.73 4.01
CA ILE A 319 -21.59 5.82 5.41
C ILE A 319 -21.26 7.27 5.76
N ARG A 320 -22.29 8.12 5.75
CA ARG A 320 -22.15 9.52 6.05
C ARG A 320 -21.55 9.57 7.45
N HIS A 321 -20.26 9.87 7.53
CA HIS A 321 -19.78 10.57 8.71
C HIS A 321 -20.64 11.83 8.76
N GLU A 322 -21.52 11.91 9.73
CA GLU A 322 -22.17 13.19 10.02
C GLU A 322 -21.04 14.18 10.26
N PRO A 323 -20.96 15.28 9.46
CA PRO A 323 -19.99 16.32 9.71
C PRO A 323 -20.36 16.93 11.08
N GLY A 324 -19.70 16.53 12.14
CA GLY A 324 -20.02 17.02 13.48
C GLY A 324 -19.60 16.12 14.63
N ALA A 325 -19.18 14.88 14.40
CA ALA A 325 -18.48 14.16 15.45
C ALA A 325 -17.18 14.91 15.77
N PRO A 326 -16.96 15.39 17.01
CA PRO A 326 -15.76 16.14 17.33
C PRO A 326 -14.56 15.23 17.03
N ARG A 327 -13.66 15.71 16.16
CA ARG A 327 -12.33 15.12 16.00
C ARG A 327 -11.75 15.10 17.42
N ARG A 328 -11.78 13.96 18.06
CA ARG A 328 -11.14 13.82 19.36
C ARG A 328 -9.67 13.75 19.07
N ASP A 329 -8.92 14.78 19.46
CA ASP A 329 -7.48 14.71 19.71
C ASP A 329 -7.23 13.66 20.80
N ARG A 330 -7.45 12.38 20.49
CA ARG A 330 -7.58 11.31 21.49
C ARG A 330 -6.26 10.73 21.93
N TYR A 331 -5.15 11.04 21.27
CA TYR A 331 -3.88 10.48 21.72
C TYR A 331 -2.81 11.55 21.88
N ARG A 332 -2.67 12.07 23.12
CA ARG A 332 -1.33 12.34 23.61
C ARG A 332 -0.61 10.99 23.70
N PRO A 333 0.62 10.88 23.17
CA PRO A 333 1.41 9.66 23.31
C PRO A 333 1.38 9.26 24.79
N LEU A 334 0.93 8.03 25.08
CA LEU A 334 1.27 7.41 26.35
C LEU A 334 2.80 7.40 26.39
N GLU A 335 3.39 7.82 27.52
CA GLU A 335 4.84 7.74 27.68
C GLU A 335 5.27 6.32 27.34
N THR A 336 5.94 6.17 26.21
CA THR A 336 6.48 4.87 25.80
C THR A 336 7.86 4.71 26.42
N ASP A 337 8.15 3.49 26.90
CA ASP A 337 9.54 3.13 27.14
C ASP A 337 10.32 3.18 25.81
N GLY A 338 11.66 3.14 25.86
CA GLY A 338 12.51 3.26 24.67
C GLY A 338 12.27 2.21 23.55
N TYR A 339 11.29 1.33 23.73
CA TYR A 339 10.86 0.29 22.77
C TYR A 339 9.50 0.60 22.11
N GLY A 340 8.88 1.75 22.40
CA GLY A 340 7.59 2.10 21.81
C GLY A 340 6.39 1.28 22.32
N LEU A 341 6.59 0.42 23.31
CA LEU A 341 5.53 -0.32 23.97
C LEU A 341 4.93 0.51 25.10
N VAL A 342 3.63 0.45 25.25
CA VAL A 342 2.90 1.14 26.32
C VAL A 342 3.35 0.58 27.66
N ARG A 343 4.01 1.38 28.50
CA ARG A 343 4.22 1.04 29.92
C ARG A 343 2.89 1.10 30.65
N GLY A 344 2.38 -0.05 31.05
CA GLY A 344 1.28 -0.02 32.02
C GLY A 344 0.13 -0.97 31.83
N GLY A 345 0.32 -2.17 31.33
CA GLY A 345 -0.76 -3.14 31.26
C GLY A 345 -0.44 -4.57 31.70
N PHE A 346 0.84 -4.94 31.78
CA PHE A 346 1.23 -6.33 32.06
C PHE A 346 1.93 -6.59 33.38
N ASP A 347 2.36 -5.56 34.10
CA ASP A 347 3.07 -5.73 35.39
C ASP A 347 2.14 -5.98 36.60
N LYS A 348 0.82 -6.03 36.42
CA LYS A 348 -0.12 -6.28 37.53
C LYS A 348 -0.78 -7.66 37.52
N VAL A 349 -0.42 -8.57 36.62
CA VAL A 349 -1.06 -9.91 36.54
C VAL A 349 -0.24 -11.00 37.25
N ASN A 350 0.97 -10.73 37.72
CA ASN A 350 1.83 -11.75 38.35
C ASN A 350 1.95 -11.69 39.88
N GLU A 351 1.09 -10.96 40.60
CA GLU A 351 1.10 -10.97 42.06
C GLU A 351 -0.13 -11.60 42.75
N GLU A 352 -1.09 -12.15 41.99
CA GLU A 352 -2.21 -12.90 42.57
C GLU A 352 -2.53 -14.18 41.77
N PHE A 353 -1.62 -15.17 41.83
CA PHE A 353 -1.96 -16.60 41.73
C PHE A 353 -0.86 -17.44 42.35
#